data_ec0d4885962626d9db9a72a20f6313c5
#
_entry.id   ec0d4885962626d9db9a72a20f6313c5
#
_cell.length_a   1.000
_cell.length_b   1.000
_cell.length_c   1.000
_cell.angle_alpha   90.00
_cell.angle_beta   90.00
_cell.angle_gamma   90.00
#
_symmetry.space_group_name_H-M   'P 1'
#
loop_
_entity.id
_entity.type
_entity.pdbx_description
1 polymer ?
#
loop_
_entity_poly.entity_id
_entity_poly.type
_entity_poly.pdbx_seq_one_letter_code
_entity_poly.pdbx_strand_id
1 'polypeptide(L)'
;RQNHYFMRITFRSEEGQSLEDLRKEFQPLVDKYKMEFEFFDERAKRKVILMVSRFGHCLNDLLYRWGIGALPIDIVGVISNHLDFQKVVEGHGIPYHHIKVTKENKAEAEAAQMRIVREAGAELIVLARYMQILSDEMCQQMSGRIINIHHSFLPSFKGGSPYKQAFERGVKLIGATSHFVTADLDEGPIIEQDIVRITHAPVSYTHL
;
A
#
# COMPACT_ATOMS: atom_id res chain seq x y z
N ARG A 1 27.48 -1.01 4.15
CA ARG A 1 26.97 0.29 3.66
C ARG A 1 27.54 0.51 2.28
N GLN A 2 26.74 0.32 1.24
CA GLN A 2 27.08 0.72 -0.12
C GLN A 2 27.08 2.24 -0.18
N ASN A 3 28.10 2.85 -0.79
CA ASN A 3 28.19 4.30 -0.98
C ASN A 3 27.18 4.76 -2.08
N HIS A 4 25.89 4.68 -1.78
CA HIS A 4 24.85 5.22 -2.64
C HIS A 4 24.37 6.55 -2.06
N TYR A 5 24.29 7.55 -2.92
CA TYR A 5 23.68 8.85 -2.61
C TYR A 5 22.30 8.91 -3.21
N PHE A 6 21.31 9.22 -2.38
CA PHE A 6 19.90 9.36 -2.81
C PHE A 6 19.51 10.83 -2.73
N MET A 7 18.89 11.33 -3.79
CA MET A 7 18.41 12.70 -3.85
C MET A 7 17.03 12.74 -4.50
N ARG A 8 16.12 13.53 -3.94
CA ARG A 8 14.84 13.88 -4.55
C ARG A 8 14.84 15.38 -4.85
N ILE A 9 14.48 15.74 -6.08
CA ILE A 9 14.36 17.13 -6.52
C ILE A 9 12.95 17.33 -7.08
N THR A 10 12.24 18.35 -6.61
CA THR A 10 11.00 18.83 -7.20
C THR A 10 11.29 20.11 -7.97
N PHE A 11 10.84 20.19 -9.22
CA PHE A 11 11.02 21.37 -10.07
C PHE A 11 9.79 21.58 -10.95
N ARG A 12 9.69 22.76 -11.55
CA ARG A 12 8.68 23.08 -12.58
C ARG A 12 9.38 23.29 -13.90
N SER A 13 8.87 22.65 -14.96
CA SER A 13 9.28 22.96 -16.33
C SER A 13 8.51 24.21 -16.78
N GLU A 14 9.21 25.28 -17.11
CA GLU A 14 8.60 26.53 -17.60
C GLU A 14 8.10 26.38 -19.04
N GLU A 15 8.73 25.54 -19.83
CA GLU A 15 8.41 25.32 -21.25
C GLU A 15 7.33 24.25 -21.49
N GLY A 16 6.80 23.63 -20.43
CA GLY A 16 5.76 22.60 -20.54
C GLY A 16 6.22 21.33 -21.24
N GLN A 17 7.51 21.00 -21.15
CA GLN A 17 8.10 19.78 -21.73
C GLN A 17 7.43 18.51 -21.20
N SER A 18 7.33 17.51 -22.06
CA SER A 18 6.85 16.19 -21.66
C SER A 18 7.88 15.46 -20.77
N LEU A 19 7.41 14.49 -19.97
CA LEU A 19 8.32 13.62 -19.21
C LEU A 19 9.31 12.87 -20.10
N GLU A 20 8.90 12.56 -21.33
CA GLU A 20 9.75 11.87 -22.29
C GLU A 20 10.89 12.77 -22.79
N ASP A 21 10.60 14.03 -23.07
CA ASP A 21 11.62 15.02 -23.48
C ASP A 21 12.61 15.26 -22.33
N LEU A 22 12.10 15.45 -21.12
CA LEU A 22 12.95 15.60 -19.93
C LEU A 22 13.87 14.39 -19.70
N ARG A 23 13.37 13.17 -19.91
CA ARG A 23 14.19 11.95 -19.81
C ARG A 23 15.30 11.94 -20.87
N LYS A 24 14.99 12.30 -22.11
CA LYS A 24 15.98 12.36 -23.21
C LYS A 24 17.07 13.39 -22.92
N GLU A 25 16.67 14.58 -22.47
CA GLU A 25 17.63 15.65 -22.14
C GLU A 25 18.51 15.33 -20.93
N PHE A 26 17.98 14.59 -19.95
CA PHE A 26 18.72 14.21 -18.77
C PHE A 26 19.64 13.01 -18.96
N GLN A 27 19.39 12.16 -19.98
CA GLN A 27 20.12 10.92 -20.24
C GLN A 27 21.65 11.10 -20.33
N PRO A 28 22.21 12.16 -20.99
CA PRO A 28 23.66 12.35 -21.02
C PRO A 28 24.31 12.54 -19.64
N LEU A 29 23.57 13.13 -18.67
CA LEU A 29 24.04 13.27 -17.29
C LEU A 29 24.01 11.93 -16.56
N VAL A 30 22.96 11.14 -16.78
CA VAL A 30 22.84 9.78 -16.25
C VAL A 30 24.01 8.92 -16.67
N ASP A 31 24.34 8.93 -17.95
CA ASP A 31 25.45 8.14 -18.52
C ASP A 31 26.81 8.61 -17.97
N LYS A 32 27.00 9.92 -17.89
CA LYS A 32 28.24 10.52 -17.37
C LYS A 32 28.52 10.18 -15.93
N TYR A 33 27.48 10.21 -15.08
CA TYR A 33 27.60 10.04 -13.62
C TYR A 33 27.16 8.66 -13.16
N LYS A 34 26.77 7.76 -14.05
CA LYS A 34 26.26 6.40 -13.76
C LYS A 34 25.14 6.41 -12.72
N MET A 35 24.17 7.32 -12.91
CA MET A 35 23.02 7.48 -12.00
C MET A 35 21.89 6.53 -12.39
N GLU A 36 21.11 6.12 -11.41
CA GLU A 36 19.76 5.62 -11.59
C GLU A 36 18.79 6.77 -11.30
N PHE A 37 17.81 6.99 -12.16
CA PHE A 37 16.87 8.10 -11.99
C PHE A 37 15.47 7.74 -12.43
N GLU A 38 14.50 8.47 -11.91
CA GLU A 38 13.12 8.37 -12.32
C GLU A 38 12.45 9.77 -12.25
N PHE A 39 11.68 10.13 -13.27
CA PHE A 39 10.86 11.33 -13.28
C PHE A 39 9.41 10.98 -13.07
N PHE A 40 8.75 11.72 -12.19
CA PHE A 40 7.32 11.62 -11.89
C PHE A 40 6.65 12.97 -12.15
N ASP A 41 5.49 12.97 -12.82
CA ASP A 41 4.62 14.14 -12.81
C ASP A 41 3.76 14.10 -11.53
N GLU A 42 3.95 15.07 -10.64
CA GLU A 42 3.18 15.18 -9.39
C GLU A 42 1.68 15.41 -9.62
N ARG A 43 1.28 15.84 -10.83
CA ARG A 43 -0.14 16.02 -11.20
C ARG A 43 -0.79 14.73 -11.65
N ALA A 44 0.00 13.77 -12.11
CA ALA A 44 -0.49 12.48 -12.54
C ALA A 44 -0.89 11.65 -11.31
N LYS A 45 -2.18 11.37 -11.19
CA LYS A 45 -2.68 10.51 -10.13
C LYS A 45 -2.31 9.05 -10.41
N ARG A 46 -1.67 8.39 -9.47
CA ARG A 46 -1.38 6.95 -9.58
C ARG A 46 -2.67 6.15 -9.50
N LYS A 47 -2.80 5.17 -10.37
CA LYS A 47 -3.91 4.21 -10.34
C LYS A 47 -3.68 3.18 -9.26
N VAL A 48 -4.62 3.09 -8.31
CA VAL A 48 -4.50 2.27 -7.11
C VAL A 48 -5.65 1.28 -7.02
N ILE A 49 -5.34 0.03 -6.68
CA ILE A 49 -6.33 -0.94 -6.20
C ILE A 49 -6.21 -1.04 -4.69
N LEU A 50 -7.36 -0.96 -4.00
CA LEU A 50 -7.45 -1.25 -2.58
C LEU A 50 -7.88 -2.70 -2.39
N MET A 51 -7.25 -3.40 -1.45
CA MET A 51 -7.65 -4.75 -1.06
C MET A 51 -8.12 -4.74 0.40
N VAL A 52 -9.28 -5.33 0.66
CA VAL A 52 -9.90 -5.34 1.99
C VAL A 52 -10.49 -6.72 2.30
N SER A 53 -10.52 -7.09 3.58
CA SER A 53 -11.29 -8.23 4.08
C SER A 53 -12.52 -7.75 4.83
N ARG A 54 -12.77 -8.30 6.02
CA ARG A 54 -14.01 -8.08 6.79
C ARG A 54 -14.07 -6.76 7.57
N PHE A 55 -12.91 -6.14 7.86
CA PHE A 55 -12.83 -4.91 8.66
C PHE A 55 -12.51 -3.71 7.78
N GLY A 56 -13.41 -2.74 7.71
CA GLY A 56 -13.39 -1.67 6.72
C GLY A 56 -12.91 -0.30 7.23
N HIS A 57 -12.41 -0.17 8.46
CA HIS A 57 -12.01 1.14 8.98
C HIS A 57 -10.93 1.81 8.12
N CYS A 58 -9.90 1.07 7.70
CA CYS A 58 -8.87 1.60 6.80
C CYS A 58 -9.45 1.94 5.41
N LEU A 59 -10.30 1.06 4.86
CA LEU A 59 -10.97 1.33 3.58
C LEU A 59 -11.81 2.60 3.64
N ASN A 60 -12.62 2.76 4.68
CA ASN A 60 -13.49 3.93 4.83
C ASN A 60 -12.68 5.24 4.99
N ASP A 61 -11.59 5.23 5.74
CA ASP A 61 -10.70 6.40 5.86
C ASP A 61 -10.07 6.76 4.50
N LEU A 62 -9.58 5.77 3.76
CA LEU A 62 -9.02 5.99 2.44
C LEU A 62 -10.05 6.53 1.44
N LEU A 63 -11.27 5.97 1.41
CA LEU A 63 -12.36 6.45 0.57
C LEU A 63 -12.79 7.88 0.93
N TYR A 64 -12.88 8.20 2.23
CA TYR A 64 -13.17 9.54 2.71
C TYR A 64 -12.10 10.54 2.24
N ARG A 65 -10.83 10.26 2.50
CA ARG A 65 -9.71 11.14 2.11
C ARG A 65 -9.62 11.32 0.60
N TRP A 66 -9.87 10.25 -0.16
CA TRP A 66 -9.95 10.31 -1.60
C TRP A 66 -11.10 11.19 -2.07
N GLY A 67 -12.30 11.01 -1.49
CA GLY A 67 -13.50 11.77 -1.83
C GLY A 67 -13.37 13.28 -1.59
N ILE A 68 -12.65 13.70 -0.55
CA ILE A 68 -12.37 15.13 -0.26
C ILE A 68 -11.12 15.67 -0.98
N GLY A 69 -10.47 14.86 -1.84
CA GLY A 69 -9.28 15.27 -2.59
C GLY A 69 -7.98 15.32 -1.77
N ALA A 70 -7.97 14.81 -0.55
CA ALA A 70 -6.77 14.77 0.31
C ALA A 70 -5.75 13.70 -0.11
N LEU A 71 -6.18 12.70 -0.90
CA LEU A 71 -5.31 11.69 -1.50
C LEU A 71 -5.22 11.91 -3.01
N PRO A 72 -4.06 12.28 -3.56
CA PRO A 72 -3.87 12.52 -4.98
C PRO A 72 -3.66 11.21 -5.76
N ILE A 73 -4.58 10.27 -5.61
CA ILE A 73 -4.59 8.96 -6.28
C ILE A 73 -5.87 8.78 -7.08
N ASP A 74 -5.88 7.80 -7.97
CA ASP A 74 -7.06 7.34 -8.69
C ASP A 74 -7.38 5.91 -8.25
N ILE A 75 -8.44 5.72 -7.47
CA ILE A 75 -8.87 4.40 -7.01
C ILE A 75 -9.64 3.74 -8.14
N VAL A 76 -8.99 2.83 -8.87
CA VAL A 76 -9.54 2.18 -10.05
C VAL A 76 -10.29 0.89 -9.75
N GLY A 77 -10.26 0.42 -8.52
CA GLY A 77 -11.02 -0.74 -8.07
C GLY A 77 -10.74 -1.12 -6.63
N VAL A 78 -11.66 -1.89 -6.07
CA VAL A 78 -11.50 -2.55 -4.76
C VAL A 78 -11.66 -4.05 -4.94
N ILE A 79 -10.72 -4.82 -4.42
CA ILE A 79 -10.78 -6.28 -4.40
C ILE A 79 -11.02 -6.74 -2.96
N SER A 80 -11.95 -7.68 -2.77
CA SER A 80 -12.23 -8.24 -1.45
C SER A 80 -12.58 -9.73 -1.52
N ASN A 81 -12.24 -10.44 -0.46
CA ASN A 81 -12.68 -11.81 -0.25
C ASN A 81 -14.02 -11.92 0.51
N HIS A 82 -14.69 -10.79 0.76
CA HIS A 82 -15.99 -10.65 1.38
C HIS A 82 -16.88 -9.65 0.63
N LEU A 83 -18.18 -9.67 0.88
CA LEU A 83 -19.15 -8.75 0.23
C LEU A 83 -19.53 -7.53 1.08
N ASP A 84 -19.01 -7.45 2.29
CA ASP A 84 -19.44 -6.49 3.33
C ASP A 84 -19.39 -5.03 2.86
N PHE A 85 -18.42 -4.68 2.01
CA PHE A 85 -18.19 -3.29 1.58
C PHE A 85 -18.63 -2.98 0.15
N GLN A 86 -19.25 -3.95 -0.55
CA GLN A 86 -19.64 -3.76 -1.96
C GLN A 86 -20.49 -2.51 -2.16
N LYS A 87 -21.58 -2.35 -1.41
CA LYS A 87 -22.48 -1.21 -1.54
C LYS A 87 -21.81 0.14 -1.25
N VAL A 88 -20.91 0.16 -0.26
CA VAL A 88 -20.17 1.38 0.11
C VAL A 88 -19.25 1.79 -1.03
N VAL A 89 -18.46 0.86 -1.57
CA VAL A 89 -17.50 1.12 -2.65
C VAL A 89 -18.19 1.51 -3.95
N GLU A 90 -19.23 0.77 -4.35
CA GLU A 90 -20.03 1.08 -5.53
C GLU A 90 -20.75 2.43 -5.40
N GLY A 91 -21.15 2.83 -4.17
CA GLY A 91 -21.69 4.16 -3.88
C GLY A 91 -20.71 5.32 -4.15
N HIS A 92 -19.43 5.06 -4.18
CA HIS A 92 -18.38 6.00 -4.62
C HIS A 92 -18.09 5.92 -6.14
N GLY A 93 -18.83 5.09 -6.90
CA GLY A 93 -18.58 4.87 -8.33
C GLY A 93 -17.35 4.02 -8.64
N ILE A 94 -16.82 3.30 -7.65
CA ILE A 94 -15.62 2.48 -7.79
C ILE A 94 -16.03 1.02 -8.04
N PRO A 95 -15.42 0.31 -9.02
CA PRO A 95 -15.67 -1.11 -9.25
C PRO A 95 -15.30 -1.96 -8.02
N TYR A 96 -16.18 -2.89 -7.65
CA TYR A 96 -15.94 -3.84 -6.57
C TYR A 96 -15.81 -5.25 -7.10
N HIS A 97 -14.70 -5.92 -6.77
CA HIS A 97 -14.41 -7.28 -7.23
C HIS A 97 -14.38 -8.23 -6.04
N HIS A 98 -15.41 -9.08 -5.96
CA HIS A 98 -15.47 -10.13 -4.93
C HIS A 98 -14.76 -11.38 -5.42
N ILE A 99 -13.66 -11.75 -4.79
CA ILE A 99 -12.90 -12.98 -5.07
C ILE A 99 -12.74 -13.74 -3.76
N LYS A 100 -13.52 -14.80 -3.59
CA LYS A 100 -13.40 -15.68 -2.43
C LYS A 100 -12.06 -16.39 -2.43
N VAL A 101 -11.34 -16.30 -1.32
CA VAL A 101 -10.03 -16.96 -1.13
C VAL A 101 -10.16 -18.06 -0.09
N THR A 102 -9.75 -19.26 -0.45
CA THR A 102 -9.62 -20.43 0.43
C THR A 102 -8.23 -21.03 0.28
N LYS A 103 -7.88 -22.00 1.09
CA LYS A 103 -6.58 -22.68 0.98
C LYS A 103 -6.44 -23.43 -0.36
N GLU A 104 -7.55 -23.96 -0.86
CA GLU A 104 -7.59 -24.80 -2.06
C GLU A 104 -7.52 -23.99 -3.36
N ASN A 105 -8.10 -22.76 -3.36
CA ASN A 105 -8.18 -21.94 -4.57
C ASN A 105 -7.23 -20.72 -4.56
N LYS A 106 -6.30 -20.64 -3.61
CA LYS A 106 -5.46 -19.46 -3.42
C LYS A 106 -4.74 -19.01 -4.68
N ALA A 107 -4.11 -19.93 -5.41
CA ALA A 107 -3.38 -19.62 -6.64
C ALA A 107 -4.31 -19.06 -7.74
N GLU A 108 -5.48 -19.66 -7.94
CA GLU A 108 -6.46 -19.20 -8.92
C GLU A 108 -7.04 -17.82 -8.52
N ALA A 109 -7.30 -17.61 -7.22
CA ALA A 109 -7.79 -16.36 -6.71
C ALA A 109 -6.76 -15.22 -6.92
N GLU A 110 -5.50 -15.47 -6.61
CA GLU A 110 -4.43 -14.48 -6.84
C GLU A 110 -4.19 -14.20 -8.33
N ALA A 111 -4.27 -15.23 -9.19
CA ALA A 111 -4.22 -15.04 -10.64
C ALA A 111 -5.37 -14.14 -11.15
N ALA A 112 -6.59 -14.33 -10.60
CA ALA A 112 -7.74 -13.49 -10.92
C ALA A 112 -7.54 -12.03 -10.40
N GLN A 113 -7.01 -11.87 -9.20
CA GLN A 113 -6.67 -10.54 -8.64
C GLN A 113 -5.65 -9.81 -9.51
N MET A 114 -4.57 -10.51 -9.91
CA MET A 114 -3.53 -9.93 -10.76
C MET A 114 -4.03 -9.61 -12.17
N ARG A 115 -5.02 -10.36 -12.69
CA ARG A 115 -5.68 -10.00 -13.96
C ARG A 115 -6.42 -8.66 -13.81
N ILE A 116 -7.20 -8.47 -12.76
CA ILE A 116 -7.90 -7.20 -12.48
C ILE A 116 -6.91 -6.05 -12.33
N VAL A 117 -5.81 -6.24 -11.59
CA VAL A 117 -4.75 -5.24 -11.44
C VAL A 117 -4.21 -4.79 -12.79
N ARG A 118 -3.92 -5.74 -13.70
CA ARG A 118 -3.42 -5.45 -15.04
C ARG A 118 -4.46 -4.78 -15.94
N GLU A 119 -5.69 -5.28 -15.96
CA GLU A 119 -6.79 -4.74 -16.76
C GLU A 119 -7.17 -3.31 -16.36
N ALA A 120 -7.14 -3.02 -15.06
CA ALA A 120 -7.36 -1.67 -14.53
C ALA A 120 -6.15 -0.74 -14.75
N GLY A 121 -5.01 -1.26 -15.17
CA GLY A 121 -3.76 -0.51 -15.29
C GLY A 121 -3.26 0.01 -13.93
N ALA A 122 -3.53 -0.71 -12.85
CA ALA A 122 -3.13 -0.28 -11.52
C ALA A 122 -1.62 -0.37 -11.31
N GLU A 123 -1.06 0.71 -10.78
CA GLU A 123 0.37 0.86 -10.52
C GLU A 123 0.73 0.48 -9.08
N LEU A 124 -0.22 0.55 -8.18
CA LEU A 124 -0.05 0.32 -6.75
C LEU A 124 -1.22 -0.48 -6.18
N ILE A 125 -0.93 -1.37 -5.25
CA ILE A 125 -1.91 -2.07 -4.42
C ILE A 125 -1.76 -1.59 -2.98
N VAL A 126 -2.87 -1.28 -2.30
CA VAL A 126 -2.88 -0.96 -0.88
C VAL A 126 -3.72 -2.00 -0.13
N LEU A 127 -3.11 -2.69 0.80
CA LEU A 127 -3.76 -3.68 1.66
C LEU A 127 -4.43 -2.95 2.84
N ALA A 128 -5.71 -2.61 2.67
CA ALA A 128 -6.53 -1.95 3.69
C ALA A 128 -7.18 -2.99 4.61
N ARG A 129 -6.43 -3.63 5.48
CA ARG A 129 -6.89 -4.77 6.32
C ARG A 129 -7.28 -5.99 5.48
N TYR A 130 -6.49 -6.30 4.46
CA TYR A 130 -6.62 -7.54 3.70
C TYR A 130 -5.95 -8.67 4.45
N MET A 131 -6.76 -9.55 5.06
CA MET A 131 -6.30 -10.58 6.01
C MET A 131 -5.90 -11.89 5.32
N GLN A 132 -5.28 -11.78 4.14
CA GLN A 132 -4.70 -12.93 3.41
C GLN A 132 -3.21 -12.68 3.20
N ILE A 133 -2.41 -13.70 3.43
CA ILE A 133 -0.98 -13.66 3.10
C ILE A 133 -0.87 -13.81 1.58
N LEU A 134 -0.18 -12.89 0.92
CA LEU A 134 0.08 -12.96 -0.51
C LEU A 134 1.14 -14.03 -0.82
N SER A 135 1.07 -14.61 -2.02
CA SER A 135 2.12 -15.53 -2.48
C SER A 135 3.40 -14.79 -2.86
N ASP A 136 4.51 -15.51 -2.83
CA ASP A 136 5.81 -14.99 -3.29
C ASP A 136 5.73 -14.51 -4.73
N GLU A 137 4.98 -15.23 -5.59
CA GLU A 137 4.79 -14.86 -6.98
C GLU A 137 4.11 -13.50 -7.12
N MET A 138 3.02 -13.25 -6.38
CA MET A 138 2.33 -11.96 -6.40
C MET A 138 3.22 -10.84 -5.84
N CYS A 139 3.95 -11.12 -4.77
CA CYS A 139 4.91 -10.17 -4.19
C CYS A 139 6.04 -9.81 -5.18
N GLN A 140 6.54 -10.77 -5.94
CA GLN A 140 7.59 -10.54 -6.95
C GLN A 140 7.05 -9.75 -8.15
N GLN A 141 5.88 -10.10 -8.69
CA GLN A 141 5.26 -9.39 -9.83
C GLN A 141 4.97 -7.92 -9.51
N MET A 142 4.67 -7.62 -8.25
CA MET A 142 4.36 -6.28 -7.75
C MET A 142 5.41 -5.75 -6.78
N SER A 143 6.67 -6.15 -6.94
CA SER A 143 7.77 -5.72 -6.07
C SER A 143 7.85 -4.19 -5.96
N GLY A 144 7.89 -3.67 -4.73
CA GLY A 144 7.89 -2.24 -4.44
C GLY A 144 6.57 -1.51 -4.78
N ARG A 145 5.49 -2.26 -5.10
CA ARG A 145 4.20 -1.71 -5.52
C ARG A 145 3.01 -2.27 -4.73
N ILE A 146 3.27 -2.86 -3.57
CA ILE A 146 2.21 -3.25 -2.61
C ILE A 146 2.57 -2.63 -1.27
N ILE A 147 1.64 -1.85 -0.71
CA ILE A 147 1.76 -1.26 0.63
C ILE A 147 0.79 -1.97 1.57
N ASN A 148 1.28 -2.34 2.74
CA ASN A 148 0.48 -2.88 3.84
C ASN A 148 0.49 -1.95 5.04
N ILE A 149 -0.62 -1.91 5.77
CA ILE A 149 -0.71 -1.34 7.11
C ILE A 149 -0.69 -2.49 8.11
N HIS A 150 0.44 -2.66 8.78
CA HIS A 150 0.56 -3.58 9.89
C HIS A 150 0.23 -2.85 11.19
N HIS A 151 -0.76 -3.35 11.93
CA HIS A 151 -1.25 -2.73 13.16
C HIS A 151 -0.34 -3.05 14.37
N SER A 152 0.94 -2.77 14.20
CA SER A 152 1.98 -2.94 15.21
C SER A 152 3.20 -2.11 14.86
N PHE A 153 4.10 -1.95 15.83
CA PHE A 153 5.37 -1.26 15.67
C PHE A 153 6.44 -2.25 15.22
N LEU A 154 6.63 -2.37 13.89
CA LEU A 154 7.68 -3.23 13.32
C LEU A 154 9.10 -2.69 13.65
N PRO A 155 10.09 -3.57 13.80
CA PRO A 155 10.08 -5.02 13.60
C PRO A 155 9.54 -5.84 14.77
N SER A 156 8.99 -5.20 15.82
CA SER A 156 8.37 -5.89 16.96
C SER A 156 6.95 -6.36 16.61
N PHE A 157 6.50 -7.44 17.26
CA PHE A 157 5.11 -7.94 17.16
C PHE A 157 4.67 -8.28 15.74
N LYS A 158 5.54 -8.95 14.97
CA LYS A 158 5.21 -9.47 13.64
C LYS A 158 4.10 -10.53 13.68
N GLY A 159 3.41 -10.69 12.54
CA GLY A 159 2.39 -11.72 12.36
C GLY A 159 1.07 -11.43 13.04
N GLY A 160 0.37 -12.49 13.46
CA GLY A 160 -0.99 -12.40 13.97
C GLY A 160 -1.09 -11.88 15.41
N SER A 161 -2.21 -11.22 15.72
CA SER A 161 -2.56 -10.74 17.07
C SER A 161 -1.49 -9.86 17.76
N PRO A 162 -0.94 -8.84 17.09
CA PRO A 162 0.14 -8.03 17.63
C PRO A 162 -0.23 -7.30 18.93
N TYR A 163 -1.47 -6.87 19.10
CA TYR A 163 -1.95 -6.25 20.35
C TYR A 163 -1.92 -7.21 21.53
N LYS A 164 -2.25 -8.49 21.31
CA LYS A 164 -2.14 -9.52 22.36
C LYS A 164 -0.69 -9.70 22.77
N GLN A 165 0.23 -9.78 21.80
CA GLN A 165 1.67 -9.85 22.07
C GLN A 165 2.16 -8.63 22.87
N ALA A 166 1.73 -7.43 22.47
CA ALA A 166 2.07 -6.18 23.16
C ALA A 166 1.54 -6.14 24.60
N PHE A 167 0.31 -6.59 24.80
CA PHE A 167 -0.32 -6.69 26.12
C PHE A 167 0.44 -7.67 27.03
N GLU A 168 0.71 -8.88 26.55
CA GLU A 168 1.43 -9.91 27.31
C GLU A 168 2.84 -9.46 27.72
N ARG A 169 3.48 -8.62 26.91
CA ARG A 169 4.80 -8.03 27.23
C ARG A 169 4.72 -6.77 28.08
N GLY A 170 3.52 -6.26 28.36
CA GLY A 170 3.32 -5.07 29.18
C GLY A 170 3.90 -3.78 28.61
N VAL A 171 4.02 -3.68 27.28
CA VAL A 171 4.55 -2.46 26.63
C VAL A 171 3.61 -1.28 26.85
N LYS A 172 4.16 -0.08 26.84
CA LYS A 172 3.43 1.18 27.07
C LYS A 172 3.21 2.00 25.81
N LEU A 173 3.83 1.59 24.71
CA LEU A 173 3.66 2.19 23.39
C LEU A 173 3.21 1.10 22.43
N ILE A 174 2.19 1.40 21.64
CA ILE A 174 1.74 0.61 20.50
C ILE A 174 1.74 1.49 19.27
N GLY A 175 1.59 0.93 18.09
CA GLY A 175 1.61 1.72 16.87
C GLY A 175 1.07 0.98 15.68
N ALA A 176 1.24 1.62 14.54
CA ALA A 176 1.01 1.04 13.23
C ALA A 176 2.23 1.32 12.34
N THR A 177 2.48 0.42 11.41
CA THR A 177 3.58 0.54 10.46
C THR A 177 3.05 0.37 9.05
N SER A 178 3.25 1.36 8.20
CA SER A 178 3.11 1.19 6.76
C SER A 178 4.44 0.73 6.16
N HIS A 179 4.39 -0.32 5.36
CA HIS A 179 5.58 -0.91 4.77
C HIS A 179 5.28 -1.49 3.39
N PHE A 180 6.30 -1.62 2.56
CA PHE A 180 6.18 -2.40 1.33
C PHE A 180 6.10 -3.88 1.63
N VAL A 181 5.25 -4.59 0.89
CA VAL A 181 5.10 -6.04 1.04
C VAL A 181 6.21 -6.75 0.27
N THR A 182 6.80 -7.76 0.91
CA THR A 182 7.77 -8.69 0.34
C THR A 182 7.30 -10.13 0.57
N ALA A 183 8.03 -11.12 0.05
CA ALA A 183 7.77 -12.53 0.32
C ALA A 183 7.86 -12.87 1.82
N ASP A 184 8.78 -12.18 2.52
CA ASP A 184 8.91 -12.34 3.97
C ASP A 184 7.85 -11.51 4.69
N LEU A 185 7.01 -12.17 5.46
CA LEU A 185 5.86 -11.57 6.15
C LEU A 185 6.30 -10.47 7.13
N ASP A 186 5.76 -9.25 6.94
CA ASP A 186 6.00 -8.06 7.76
C ASP A 186 7.50 -7.65 7.86
N GLU A 187 8.30 -7.99 6.84
CA GLU A 187 9.74 -7.70 6.80
C GLU A 187 10.15 -6.70 5.69
N GLY A 188 9.20 -6.26 4.90
CA GLY A 188 9.48 -5.30 3.84
C GLY A 188 9.89 -3.91 4.34
N PRO A 189 10.49 -3.08 3.48
CA PRO A 189 10.93 -1.74 3.83
C PRO A 189 9.82 -0.89 4.45
N ILE A 190 10.13 -0.30 5.59
CA ILE A 190 9.19 0.59 6.32
C ILE A 190 9.10 1.92 5.58
N ILE A 191 7.86 2.40 5.41
CA ILE A 191 7.53 3.69 4.80
C ILE A 191 7.32 4.74 5.88
N GLU A 192 6.44 4.44 6.86
CA GLU A 192 6.08 5.36 7.93
C GLU A 192 5.59 4.57 9.15
N GLN A 193 5.75 5.15 10.32
CA GLN A 193 5.29 4.58 11.58
C GLN A 193 4.65 5.66 12.44
N ASP A 194 3.54 5.30 13.09
CA ASP A 194 2.92 6.14 14.09
C ASP A 194 2.76 5.38 15.40
N ILE A 195 2.82 6.08 16.52
CA ILE A 195 2.79 5.49 17.86
C ILE A 195 1.75 6.16 18.76
N VAL A 196 1.15 5.34 19.61
CA VAL A 196 0.22 5.80 20.64
C VAL A 196 0.63 5.22 21.99
N ARG A 197 0.60 6.07 23.02
CA ARG A 197 0.80 5.62 24.41
C ARG A 197 -0.46 4.94 24.94
N ILE A 198 -0.32 3.73 25.46
CA ILE A 198 -1.40 3.01 26.14
C ILE A 198 -1.63 3.63 27.49
N THR A 199 -2.87 3.98 27.78
CA THR A 199 -3.35 4.39 29.12
C THR A 199 -4.09 3.23 29.79
N HIS A 200 -4.46 3.41 31.07
CA HIS A 200 -5.23 2.40 31.80
C HIS A 200 -6.73 2.33 31.41
N ALA A 201 -7.18 3.19 30.49
CA ALA A 201 -8.51 3.07 29.92
C ALA A 201 -8.57 1.80 29.05
N PRO A 202 -9.51 0.87 29.29
CA PRO A 202 -9.53 -0.41 28.60
C PRO A 202 -10.08 -0.23 27.20
N VAL A 203 -9.19 -0.20 26.19
CA VAL A 203 -9.62 -0.28 24.79
C VAL A 203 -8.58 -1.00 23.94
N SER A 204 -8.84 -2.26 23.69
CA SER A 204 -7.99 -3.11 22.87
C SER A 204 -8.24 -3.00 21.35
N TYR A 205 -9.23 -2.22 20.87
CA TYR A 205 -9.62 -2.21 19.44
C TYR A 205 -10.26 -0.92 18.92
N THR A 206 -10.17 0.21 19.60
CA THR A 206 -10.89 1.42 19.17
C THR A 206 -10.04 2.59 18.72
N HIS A 207 -8.71 2.49 18.62
CA HIS A 207 -7.87 3.67 18.38
C HIS A 207 -6.70 3.49 17.40
N LEU A 208 -6.76 2.48 16.52
CA LEU A 208 -5.81 2.41 15.40
C LEU A 208 -6.52 2.12 14.09
#